data_f4e81651b9461498902a378174016cdb
#
_entry.id   f4e81651b9461498902a378174016cdb
#
_cell.length_a   1.000
_cell.length_b   1.000
_cell.length_c   1.000
_cell.angle_alpha   90.00
_cell.angle_beta   90.00
_cell.angle_gamma   90.00
#
_symmetry.space_group_name_H-M   'P 1'
#
loop_
_entity.id
_entity.type
_entity.pdbx_description
1 polymer ?
#
loop_
_entity_poly.entity_id
_entity_poly.type
_entity_poly.pdbx_seq_one_letter_code
_entity_poly.pdbx_strand_id
1 'polypeptide(L)'
;MKYELEGTNMENIRIGIVGNIGVGKSTFIEAASSPPLNKVLTSVYPKPNGTEGVFAFAERFNPIVLDSFYKDPVAHAFMAQLEFFNGRLDRQKLIHSCRGIVLEDRTLAEDYHIFGKAQRILKNMSEPEFIAYQRTYRLMTEQVREPDLLVYFKADVPILQERIRERGRESELAISAEYLGLLNNLYEDFIANHVHCPVLVIDADRAVEKMEWLRRTVNIVAEQVRSLELRVSSPGISEWVTLPQTEATLRAIDVERRLEEYLAEHPKLITIAGNVGLGKSTLAAIMGRSLKINTLYEKPEENPLLGKFLGDKKTWCYDLQLHFLKMRAQQRRLGKSGSGSYVKDRSLPEDLLVFCNQFHADGLLTDDELDNLGTQFQTVNRQLPSSDLIILLQGSPSLAWERIQQRGREMELEGGWQFSEINNLNRWYKGYGANV
;
A
#
# COMPACT_ATOMS: atom_id res chain seq x y z
N MET A 1 37.59 2.05 21.07
CA MET A 1 37.47 3.30 20.30
C MET A 1 36.03 3.76 20.49
N LYS A 2 35.82 4.74 21.37
CA LYS A 2 34.50 5.30 21.62
C LYS A 2 34.15 6.21 20.44
N TYR A 3 33.18 5.82 19.62
CA TYR A 3 32.54 6.75 18.70
C TYR A 3 31.54 7.58 19.51
N GLU A 4 31.85 8.84 19.72
CA GLU A 4 30.85 9.83 20.13
C GLU A 4 29.90 10.01 18.99
N LEU A 5 28.67 9.48 19.14
CA LEU A 5 27.57 9.74 18.24
C LEU A 5 27.08 11.16 18.49
N GLU A 6 27.44 12.08 17.60
CA GLU A 6 26.78 13.39 17.49
C GLU A 6 25.28 13.15 17.32
N GLY A 7 24.46 13.84 18.12
CA GLY A 7 23.03 13.62 18.25
C GLY A 7 22.31 13.59 16.90
N THR A 8 21.78 12.45 16.56
CA THR A 8 20.88 12.29 15.41
C THR A 8 19.62 13.11 15.65
N ASN A 9 19.56 14.24 15.01
CA ASN A 9 18.42 15.15 14.99
C ASN A 9 17.24 14.41 14.33
N MET A 10 16.36 13.78 15.13
CA MET A 10 15.22 13.05 14.56
C MET A 10 14.30 14.03 13.82
N GLU A 11 14.07 13.76 12.54
CA GLU A 11 13.40 14.68 11.62
C GLU A 11 11.91 14.40 11.44
N ASN A 12 11.34 13.46 12.23
CA ASN A 12 9.91 13.18 12.19
C ASN A 12 9.24 13.22 13.56
N ILE A 13 7.95 13.54 13.55
CA ILE A 13 7.04 13.38 14.68
C ILE A 13 6.17 12.17 14.38
N ARG A 14 6.25 11.14 15.19
CA ARG A 14 5.49 9.90 15.06
C ARG A 14 4.21 9.96 15.88
N ILE A 15 3.08 9.78 15.22
CA ILE A 15 1.77 9.74 15.84
C ILE A 15 1.17 8.35 15.60
N GLY A 16 1.10 7.53 16.64
CA GLY A 16 0.44 6.24 16.60
C GLY A 16 -1.08 6.41 16.71
N ILE A 17 -1.82 5.93 15.72
CA ILE A 17 -3.29 5.96 15.72
C ILE A 17 -3.77 4.58 16.11
N VAL A 18 -4.30 4.46 17.35
CA VAL A 18 -4.66 3.18 17.96
C VAL A 18 -6.14 3.11 18.30
N GLY A 19 -6.65 1.90 18.45
CA GLY A 19 -8.05 1.64 18.79
C GLY A 19 -8.62 0.41 18.08
N ASN A 20 -9.81 0.01 18.48
CA ASN A 20 -10.44 -1.24 18.10
C ASN A 20 -10.76 -1.33 16.60
N ILE A 21 -11.16 -2.52 16.14
CA ILE A 21 -11.64 -2.78 14.78
C ILE A 21 -12.93 -1.98 14.55
N GLY A 22 -13.04 -1.29 13.42
CA GLY A 22 -14.23 -0.49 13.10
C GLY A 22 -14.27 0.92 13.70
N VAL A 23 -13.31 1.33 14.54
CA VAL A 23 -13.35 2.63 15.25
C VAL A 23 -13.12 3.86 14.34
N GLY A 24 -12.59 3.68 13.13
CA GLY A 24 -12.40 4.78 12.16
C GLY A 24 -10.96 5.26 11.97
N LYS A 25 -9.95 4.54 12.45
CA LYS A 25 -8.51 4.90 12.31
C LYS A 25 -8.10 5.20 10.89
N SER A 26 -8.31 4.26 9.98
CA SER A 26 -7.88 4.38 8.58
C SER A 26 -8.57 5.56 7.87
N THR A 27 -9.86 5.81 8.18
CA THR A 27 -10.60 6.98 7.67
C THR A 27 -9.97 8.30 8.15
N PHE A 28 -9.57 8.35 9.43
CA PHE A 28 -8.89 9.52 9.97
C PHE A 28 -7.51 9.72 9.31
N ILE A 29 -6.72 8.67 9.22
CA ILE A 29 -5.37 8.72 8.63
C ILE A 29 -5.42 9.19 7.17
N GLU A 30 -6.35 8.64 6.38
CA GLU A 30 -6.56 9.04 4.99
C GLU A 30 -6.92 10.53 4.88
N ALA A 31 -7.86 11.00 5.69
CA ALA A 31 -8.27 12.41 5.71
C ALA A 31 -7.14 13.34 6.20
N ALA A 32 -6.47 12.97 7.28
CA ALA A 32 -5.41 13.77 7.89
C ALA A 32 -4.13 13.86 7.04
N SER A 33 -3.88 12.86 6.17
CA SER A 33 -2.77 12.87 5.22
C SER A 33 -3.11 13.52 3.87
N SER A 34 -4.37 13.89 3.65
CA SER A 34 -4.85 14.45 2.39
C SER A 34 -5.18 15.95 2.51
N PRO A 35 -5.04 16.75 1.43
CA PRO A 35 -5.48 18.13 1.43
C PRO A 35 -7.01 18.26 1.62
N PRO A 36 -7.49 19.30 2.33
CA PRO A 36 -6.71 20.39 2.95
C PRO A 36 -6.22 20.07 4.38
N LEU A 37 -6.62 18.94 5.00
CA LEU A 37 -6.39 18.65 6.41
C LEU A 37 -4.90 18.40 6.74
N ASN A 38 -4.14 17.85 5.81
CA ASN A 38 -2.70 17.66 5.99
C ASN A 38 -1.95 19.00 6.25
N LYS A 39 -2.44 20.09 5.68
CA LYS A 39 -1.86 21.44 5.90
C LYS A 39 -1.97 21.89 7.36
N VAL A 40 -3.00 21.44 8.07
CA VAL A 40 -3.18 21.74 9.50
C VAL A 40 -2.06 21.07 10.30
N LEU A 41 -1.77 19.80 10.03
CA LEU A 41 -0.69 19.10 10.71
C LEU A 41 0.69 19.63 10.32
N THR A 42 0.94 19.89 9.04
CA THR A 42 2.24 20.43 8.61
C THR A 42 2.53 21.82 9.17
N SER A 43 1.48 22.64 9.41
CA SER A 43 1.63 23.99 10.00
C SER A 43 2.14 24.00 11.43
N VAL A 44 2.02 22.89 12.14
CA VAL A 44 2.46 22.76 13.55
C VAL A 44 3.78 21.99 13.68
N TYR A 45 4.41 21.62 12.58
CA TYR A 45 5.69 20.93 12.59
C TYR A 45 6.81 21.88 13.03
N PRO A 46 7.50 21.61 14.16
CA PRO A 46 8.32 22.61 14.84
C PRO A 46 9.75 22.75 14.29
N LYS A 47 10.11 22.08 13.21
CA LYS A 47 11.47 22.10 12.68
C LYS A 47 11.74 23.36 11.84
N PRO A 48 12.92 24.00 11.97
CA PRO A 48 13.26 25.24 11.25
C PRO A 48 13.26 25.10 9.73
N ASN A 49 13.58 23.91 9.23
CA ASN A 49 13.63 23.62 7.79
C ASN A 49 12.28 23.21 7.21
N GLY A 50 11.19 23.30 7.98
CA GLY A 50 9.86 22.88 7.56
C GLY A 50 9.68 21.37 7.57
N THR A 51 8.59 20.92 6.97
CA THR A 51 8.22 19.51 6.82
C THR A 51 8.13 19.13 5.36
N GLU A 52 8.50 17.91 5.03
CA GLU A 52 8.25 17.32 3.70
C GLU A 52 6.80 16.85 3.53
N GLY A 53 6.02 16.79 4.62
CA GLY A 53 4.60 16.46 4.57
C GLY A 53 4.08 15.63 5.72
N VAL A 54 2.90 15.04 5.48
CA VAL A 54 2.28 14.04 6.36
C VAL A 54 2.37 12.69 5.66
N PHE A 55 3.03 11.75 6.31
CA PHE A 55 3.25 10.40 5.81
C PHE A 55 2.31 9.44 6.50
N ALA A 56 1.46 8.77 5.73
CA ALA A 56 0.49 7.81 6.24
C ALA A 56 0.97 6.37 6.03
N PHE A 57 1.08 5.63 7.11
CA PHE A 57 1.40 4.20 7.08
C PHE A 57 0.18 3.38 7.45
N ALA A 58 -0.60 3.02 6.44
CA ALA A 58 -1.79 2.18 6.59
C ALA A 58 -1.42 0.77 7.05
N GLU A 59 -2.36 0.12 7.75
CA GLU A 59 -2.24 -1.30 8.07
C GLU A 59 -2.16 -2.13 6.79
N ARG A 60 -1.15 -2.98 6.70
CA ARG A 60 -0.99 -3.95 5.62
C ARG A 60 -1.04 -5.34 6.23
N PHE A 61 -1.79 -6.22 5.62
CA PHE A 61 -1.88 -7.62 5.99
C PHE A 61 -1.86 -8.49 4.74
N ASN A 62 -1.33 -9.70 4.89
CA ASN A 62 -1.40 -10.71 3.86
C ASN A 62 -2.83 -11.29 3.86
N PRO A 63 -3.61 -11.15 2.78
CA PRO A 63 -5.01 -11.59 2.77
C PRO A 63 -5.15 -13.11 2.96
N ILE A 64 -4.19 -13.90 2.48
CA ILE A 64 -4.20 -15.37 2.64
C ILE A 64 -4.04 -15.73 4.11
N VAL A 65 -3.10 -15.07 4.81
CA VAL A 65 -2.87 -15.33 6.24
C VAL A 65 -4.08 -14.89 7.07
N LEU A 66 -4.67 -13.74 6.73
CA LEU A 66 -5.84 -13.23 7.42
C LEU A 66 -7.05 -14.15 7.22
N ASP A 67 -7.29 -14.62 6.00
CA ASP A 67 -8.39 -15.53 5.67
C ASP A 67 -8.22 -16.89 6.37
N SER A 68 -7.01 -17.46 6.36
CA SER A 68 -6.69 -18.70 7.08
C SER A 68 -6.94 -18.54 8.59
N PHE A 69 -6.54 -17.41 9.16
CA PHE A 69 -6.76 -17.11 10.57
C PHE A 69 -8.25 -17.02 10.92
N TYR A 70 -9.07 -16.37 10.12
CA TYR A 70 -10.51 -16.29 10.39
C TYR A 70 -11.23 -17.62 10.20
N LYS A 71 -10.76 -18.49 9.29
CA LYS A 71 -11.32 -19.82 9.06
C LYS A 71 -11.02 -20.79 10.21
N ASP A 72 -9.80 -20.78 10.71
CA ASP A 72 -9.36 -21.64 11.83
C ASP A 72 -8.38 -20.86 12.72
N PRO A 73 -8.91 -20.08 13.68
CA PRO A 73 -8.07 -19.28 14.58
C PRO A 73 -7.10 -20.12 15.41
N VAL A 74 -7.49 -21.33 15.82
CA VAL A 74 -6.65 -22.20 16.66
C VAL A 74 -5.43 -22.70 15.89
N ALA A 75 -5.59 -23.08 14.62
CA ALA A 75 -4.48 -23.53 13.80
C ALA A 75 -3.56 -22.39 13.32
N HIS A 76 -4.07 -21.16 13.21
CA HIS A 76 -3.37 -20.10 12.49
C HIS A 76 -3.06 -18.83 13.30
N ALA A 77 -3.53 -18.70 14.55
CA ALA A 77 -3.35 -17.49 15.34
C ALA A 77 -1.88 -17.09 15.52
N PHE A 78 -1.01 -18.03 15.87
CA PHE A 78 0.42 -17.75 16.06
C PHE A 78 1.08 -17.22 14.80
N MET A 79 0.87 -17.91 13.67
CA MET A 79 1.44 -17.50 12.38
C MET A 79 0.91 -16.14 11.92
N ALA A 80 -0.39 -15.89 12.09
CA ALA A 80 -1.02 -14.64 11.72
C ALA A 80 -0.49 -13.46 12.55
N GLN A 81 -0.37 -13.63 13.86
CA GLN A 81 0.17 -12.59 14.73
C GLN A 81 1.64 -12.30 14.42
N LEU A 82 2.43 -13.33 14.11
CA LEU A 82 3.83 -13.16 13.72
C LEU A 82 3.96 -12.42 12.38
N GLU A 83 3.12 -12.73 11.40
CA GLU A 83 3.08 -12.05 10.09
C GLU A 83 2.69 -10.58 10.21
N PHE A 84 1.66 -10.27 11.02
CA PHE A 84 1.26 -8.89 11.27
C PHE A 84 2.37 -8.09 11.94
N PHE A 85 3.02 -8.68 12.93
CA PHE A 85 4.15 -8.08 13.63
C PHE A 85 5.33 -7.82 12.68
N ASN A 86 5.72 -8.80 11.86
CA ASN A 86 6.79 -8.65 10.87
C ASN A 86 6.49 -7.53 9.86
N GLY A 87 5.27 -7.46 9.35
CA GLY A 87 4.85 -6.39 8.44
C GLY A 87 4.96 -4.98 9.07
N ARG A 88 4.72 -4.86 10.38
CA ARG A 88 4.92 -3.60 11.10
C ARG A 88 6.38 -3.31 11.39
N LEU A 89 7.20 -4.31 11.66
CA LEU A 89 8.66 -4.13 11.80
C LEU A 89 9.30 -3.63 10.51
N ASP A 90 8.94 -4.20 9.37
CA ASP A 90 9.44 -3.73 8.08
C ASP A 90 9.05 -2.27 7.81
N ARG A 91 7.88 -1.87 8.25
CA ARG A 91 7.40 -0.48 8.16
C ARG A 91 8.25 0.49 8.98
N GLN A 92 8.83 0.07 10.10
CA GLN A 92 9.66 0.94 10.96
C GLN A 92 10.87 1.51 10.21
N LYS A 93 11.46 0.76 9.29
CA LYS A 93 12.58 1.23 8.46
C LYS A 93 12.18 2.42 7.58
N LEU A 94 10.97 2.37 7.01
CA LEU A 94 10.44 3.45 6.19
C LEU A 94 10.04 4.67 7.03
N ILE A 95 9.42 4.44 8.19
CA ILE A 95 9.05 5.49 9.14
C ILE A 95 10.27 6.29 9.57
N HIS A 96 11.37 5.61 9.82
CA HIS A 96 12.62 6.27 10.27
C HIS A 96 13.20 7.24 9.21
N SER A 97 12.99 6.98 7.93
CA SER A 97 13.50 7.83 6.84
C SER A 97 12.62 9.03 6.51
N CYS A 98 11.41 9.14 7.08
CA CYS A 98 10.50 10.25 6.81
C CYS A 98 10.95 11.54 7.52
N ARG A 99 10.75 12.68 6.85
CA ARG A 99 10.97 14.03 7.41
C ARG A 99 9.63 14.76 7.50
N GLY A 100 9.01 14.74 8.67
CA GLY A 100 7.71 15.39 8.84
C GLY A 100 6.84 14.68 9.85
N ILE A 101 5.53 14.72 9.63
CA ILE A 101 4.57 14.06 10.52
C ILE A 101 4.24 12.68 9.97
N VAL A 102 4.43 11.66 10.79
CA VAL A 102 4.12 10.26 10.48
C VAL A 102 2.85 9.86 11.21
N LEU A 103 1.85 9.40 10.47
CA LEU A 103 0.63 8.79 10.99
C LEU A 103 0.72 7.27 10.80
N GLU A 104 0.76 6.54 11.89
CA GLU A 104 0.94 5.09 11.90
C GLU A 104 -0.37 4.39 12.29
N ASP A 105 -1.00 3.67 11.33
CA ASP A 105 -2.19 2.85 11.62
C ASP A 105 -1.75 1.59 12.36
N ARG A 106 -2.06 1.54 13.64
CA ARG A 106 -1.58 0.59 14.65
C ARG A 106 -0.07 0.65 14.90
N THR A 107 0.29 0.52 16.13
CA THR A 107 1.68 0.44 16.60
C THR A 107 2.10 -1.01 16.81
N LEU A 108 3.42 -1.25 16.89
CA LEU A 108 3.96 -2.56 17.25
C LEU A 108 3.48 -3.04 18.62
N ALA A 109 3.23 -2.12 19.54
CA ALA A 109 2.77 -2.46 20.89
C ALA A 109 1.40 -3.13 20.90
N GLU A 110 0.49 -2.75 19.97
CA GLU A 110 -0.84 -3.38 19.85
C GLU A 110 -0.75 -4.85 19.45
N ASP A 111 0.25 -5.24 18.65
CA ASP A 111 0.40 -6.64 18.23
C ASP A 111 0.53 -7.57 19.45
N TYR A 112 1.31 -7.17 20.44
CA TYR A 112 1.49 -7.96 21.64
C TYR A 112 0.43 -7.68 22.70
N HIS A 113 0.25 -6.40 23.09
CA HIS A 113 -0.57 -6.03 24.23
C HIS A 113 -2.09 -6.21 23.98
N ILE A 114 -2.52 -6.16 22.73
CA ILE A 114 -3.92 -6.28 22.35
C ILE A 114 -4.16 -7.62 21.66
N PHE A 115 -3.65 -7.78 20.43
CA PHE A 115 -4.03 -8.90 19.57
C PHE A 115 -3.40 -10.23 20.02
N GLY A 116 -2.12 -10.26 20.34
CA GLY A 116 -1.45 -11.45 20.85
C GLY A 116 -2.03 -11.91 22.18
N LYS A 117 -2.25 -10.99 23.14
CA LYS A 117 -2.93 -11.28 24.41
C LYS A 117 -4.36 -11.79 24.20
N ALA A 118 -5.13 -11.20 23.25
CA ALA A 118 -6.47 -11.67 22.94
C ALA A 118 -6.47 -13.12 22.46
N GLN A 119 -5.55 -13.49 21.54
CA GLN A 119 -5.46 -14.87 21.05
C GLN A 119 -5.08 -15.85 22.16
N ARG A 120 -4.27 -15.43 23.11
CA ARG A 120 -3.93 -16.26 24.29
C ARG A 120 -5.14 -16.44 25.22
N ILE A 121 -5.90 -15.38 25.50
CA ILE A 121 -7.10 -15.42 26.34
C ILE A 121 -8.17 -16.31 25.72
N LEU A 122 -8.36 -16.24 24.41
CA LEU A 122 -9.31 -17.05 23.63
C LEU A 122 -8.84 -18.49 23.42
N LYS A 123 -7.63 -18.84 23.87
CA LYS A 123 -7.01 -20.16 23.69
C LYS A 123 -6.75 -20.53 22.23
N ASN A 124 -6.74 -19.56 21.33
CA ASN A 124 -6.35 -19.76 19.94
C ASN A 124 -4.81 -19.88 19.78
N MET A 125 -4.06 -19.40 20.78
CA MET A 125 -2.60 -19.53 20.87
C MET A 125 -2.26 -20.32 22.14
N SER A 126 -1.51 -21.41 21.97
CA SER A 126 -1.02 -22.21 23.11
C SER A 126 -0.05 -21.43 23.98
N GLU A 127 0.21 -21.89 25.19
CA GLU A 127 1.15 -21.22 26.08
C GLU A 127 2.59 -21.20 25.54
N PRO A 128 3.14 -22.29 24.97
CA PRO A 128 4.47 -22.26 24.35
C PRO A 128 4.57 -21.29 23.18
N GLU A 129 3.54 -21.19 22.33
CA GLU A 129 3.49 -20.25 21.19
C GLU A 129 3.43 -18.80 21.69
N PHE A 130 2.64 -18.53 22.73
CA PHE A 130 2.56 -17.20 23.31
C PHE A 130 3.88 -16.77 23.96
N ILE A 131 4.56 -17.67 24.67
CA ILE A 131 5.90 -17.41 25.23
C ILE A 131 6.91 -17.11 24.12
N ALA A 132 6.90 -17.86 23.02
CA ALA A 132 7.74 -17.62 21.86
C ALA A 132 7.45 -16.26 21.22
N TYR A 133 6.17 -15.94 21.05
CA TYR A 133 5.72 -14.65 20.51
C TYR A 133 6.13 -13.47 21.40
N GLN A 134 5.91 -13.58 22.71
CA GLN A 134 6.35 -12.58 23.71
C GLN A 134 7.86 -12.33 23.64
N ARG A 135 8.63 -13.41 23.56
CA ARG A 135 10.11 -13.28 23.45
C ARG A 135 10.52 -12.58 22.17
N THR A 136 9.90 -12.94 21.04
CA THR A 136 10.15 -12.30 19.74
C THR A 136 9.81 -10.83 19.81
N TYR A 137 8.60 -10.49 20.30
CA TYR A 137 8.16 -9.11 20.49
C TYR A 137 9.19 -8.30 21.29
N ARG A 138 9.57 -8.78 22.49
CA ARG A 138 10.51 -8.08 23.36
C ARG A 138 11.85 -7.82 22.67
N LEU A 139 12.47 -8.85 22.07
CA LEU A 139 13.77 -8.74 21.43
C LEU A 139 13.74 -7.76 20.24
N MET A 140 12.67 -7.77 19.45
CA MET A 140 12.56 -6.96 18.25
C MET A 140 12.15 -5.52 18.54
N THR A 141 11.46 -5.26 19.66
CA THR A 141 11.00 -3.90 20.01
C THR A 141 11.96 -3.15 20.92
N GLU A 142 12.96 -3.81 21.52
CA GLU A 142 13.97 -3.15 22.38
C GLU A 142 14.65 -1.93 21.71
N GLN A 143 14.69 -1.91 20.39
CA GLN A 143 15.36 -0.86 19.61
C GLN A 143 14.40 -0.04 18.75
N VAL A 144 13.10 -0.26 18.89
CA VAL A 144 12.09 0.50 18.15
C VAL A 144 11.65 1.69 18.99
N ARG A 145 11.77 2.88 18.42
CA ARG A 145 11.32 4.11 19.08
C ARG A 145 9.79 4.08 19.23
N GLU A 146 9.32 4.42 20.42
CA GLU A 146 7.91 4.68 20.67
C GLU A 146 7.41 5.90 19.88
N PRO A 147 6.09 5.98 19.57
CA PRO A 147 5.50 7.21 19.04
C PRO A 147 5.71 8.41 19.97
N ASP A 148 5.79 9.61 19.40
CA ASP A 148 5.84 10.85 20.19
C ASP A 148 4.46 11.22 20.78
N LEU A 149 3.40 10.75 20.13
CA LEU A 149 2.01 10.90 20.54
C LEU A 149 1.23 9.65 20.17
N LEU A 150 0.42 9.16 21.09
CA LEU A 150 -0.56 8.13 20.81
C LEU A 150 -1.96 8.76 20.77
N VAL A 151 -2.68 8.57 19.67
CA VAL A 151 -4.08 9.00 19.52
C VAL A 151 -4.96 7.75 19.65
N TYR A 152 -5.62 7.61 20.77
CA TYR A 152 -6.50 6.48 21.07
C TYR A 152 -7.94 6.80 20.72
N PHE A 153 -8.46 6.13 19.69
CA PHE A 153 -9.86 6.18 19.30
C PHE A 153 -10.67 5.15 20.10
N LYS A 154 -11.62 5.64 20.89
CA LYS A 154 -12.49 4.82 21.72
C LYS A 154 -13.92 4.86 21.18
N ALA A 155 -14.55 3.68 21.10
CA ALA A 155 -15.96 3.54 20.73
C ALA A 155 -16.57 2.33 21.43
N ASP A 156 -17.88 2.41 21.70
CA ASP A 156 -18.65 1.32 22.28
C ASP A 156 -18.88 0.19 21.27
N VAL A 157 -18.98 -1.04 21.77
CA VAL A 157 -19.10 -2.25 20.94
C VAL A 157 -20.24 -2.17 19.91
N PRO A 158 -21.46 -1.69 20.25
CA PRO A 158 -22.54 -1.57 19.26
C PRO A 158 -22.18 -0.69 18.07
N ILE A 159 -21.48 0.43 18.30
CA ILE A 159 -21.03 1.35 17.26
C ILE A 159 -19.96 0.69 16.37
N LEU A 160 -19.04 -0.06 17.00
CA LEU A 160 -18.02 -0.81 16.24
C LEU A 160 -18.67 -1.84 15.32
N GLN A 161 -19.66 -2.60 15.81
CA GLN A 161 -20.38 -3.60 15.03
C GLN A 161 -21.17 -2.98 13.87
N GLU A 162 -21.81 -1.83 14.09
CA GLU A 162 -22.51 -1.10 13.03
C GLU A 162 -21.54 -0.70 11.92
N ARG A 163 -20.43 -0.06 12.26
CA ARG A 163 -19.41 0.38 11.30
C ARG A 163 -18.73 -0.77 10.57
N ILE A 164 -18.53 -1.92 11.22
CA ILE A 164 -18.01 -3.13 10.58
C ILE A 164 -19.00 -3.65 9.55
N ARG A 165 -20.30 -3.67 9.87
CA ARG A 165 -21.36 -4.06 8.92
C ARG A 165 -21.46 -3.10 7.73
N GLU A 166 -21.45 -1.78 7.98
CA GLU A 166 -21.46 -0.76 6.93
C GLU A 166 -20.27 -0.86 5.98
N ARG A 167 -19.08 -1.19 6.52
CA ARG A 167 -17.86 -1.38 5.74
C ARG A 167 -17.93 -2.63 4.87
N GLY A 168 -18.66 -3.66 5.27
CA GLY A 168 -19.00 -4.84 4.46
C GLY A 168 -17.83 -5.75 4.08
N ARG A 169 -16.74 -5.75 4.84
CA ARG A 169 -15.63 -6.69 4.59
C ARG A 169 -16.02 -8.07 5.06
N GLU A 170 -16.10 -9.02 4.15
CA GLU A 170 -16.62 -10.38 4.38
C GLU A 170 -15.91 -11.09 5.56
N SER A 171 -14.59 -10.98 5.61
CA SER A 171 -13.75 -11.53 6.69
C SER A 171 -14.01 -10.94 8.08
N GLU A 172 -14.61 -9.75 8.17
CA GLU A 172 -14.86 -9.05 9.43
C GLU A 172 -16.30 -9.19 9.92
N LEU A 173 -17.23 -9.62 9.06
CA LEU A 173 -18.65 -9.75 9.41
C LEU A 173 -18.90 -10.80 10.51
N ALA A 174 -18.00 -11.76 10.65
CA ALA A 174 -18.06 -12.81 11.70
C ALA A 174 -17.49 -12.36 13.05
N ILE A 175 -17.00 -11.13 13.20
CA ILE A 175 -16.42 -10.63 14.45
C ILE A 175 -17.53 -10.44 15.49
N SER A 176 -17.40 -11.18 16.61
CA SER A 176 -18.41 -11.16 17.67
C SER A 176 -18.31 -9.92 18.59
N ALA A 177 -19.42 -9.57 19.26
CA ALA A 177 -19.44 -8.51 20.26
C ALA A 177 -18.50 -8.80 21.44
N GLU A 178 -18.40 -10.06 21.84
CA GLU A 178 -17.52 -10.50 22.93
C GLU A 178 -16.06 -10.27 22.59
N TYR A 179 -15.66 -10.55 21.33
CA TYR A 179 -14.30 -10.28 20.88
C TYR A 179 -13.99 -8.78 20.87
N LEU A 180 -14.90 -7.96 20.35
CA LEU A 180 -14.73 -6.50 20.38
C LEU A 180 -14.69 -5.96 21.81
N GLY A 181 -15.50 -6.51 22.73
CA GLY A 181 -15.47 -6.19 24.15
C GLY A 181 -14.14 -6.56 24.82
N LEU A 182 -13.61 -7.74 24.49
CA LEU A 182 -12.29 -8.17 24.97
C LEU A 182 -11.20 -7.21 24.50
N LEU A 183 -11.22 -6.84 23.21
CA LEU A 183 -10.25 -5.89 22.67
C LEU A 183 -10.37 -4.51 23.35
N ASN A 184 -11.57 -3.98 23.58
CA ASN A 184 -11.76 -2.72 24.32
C ASN A 184 -11.11 -2.78 25.72
N ASN A 185 -11.33 -3.86 26.46
CA ASN A 185 -10.74 -4.04 27.78
C ASN A 185 -9.19 -4.09 27.71
N LEU A 186 -8.64 -4.76 26.70
CA LEU A 186 -7.19 -4.81 26.50
C LEU A 186 -6.62 -3.45 26.10
N TYR A 187 -7.35 -2.63 25.33
CA TYR A 187 -6.95 -1.25 25.03
C TYR A 187 -6.93 -0.39 26.29
N GLU A 188 -7.93 -0.48 27.16
CA GLU A 188 -7.94 0.26 28.43
C GLU A 188 -6.73 -0.13 29.31
N ASP A 189 -6.44 -1.44 29.44
CA ASP A 189 -5.26 -1.93 30.16
C ASP A 189 -3.95 -1.42 29.51
N PHE A 190 -3.86 -1.49 28.21
CA PHE A 190 -2.70 -1.03 27.45
C PHE A 190 -2.42 0.46 27.67
N ILE A 191 -3.45 1.30 27.50
CA ILE A 191 -3.34 2.75 27.67
C ILE A 191 -2.97 3.11 29.12
N ALA A 192 -3.53 2.42 30.09
CA ALA A 192 -3.28 2.71 31.51
C ALA A 192 -1.92 2.25 32.00
N ASN A 193 -1.40 1.11 31.50
CA ASN A 193 -0.29 0.40 32.15
C ASN A 193 0.95 0.20 31.28
N HIS A 194 0.87 0.42 29.95
CA HIS A 194 1.92 0.00 29.01
C HIS A 194 2.36 1.07 28.02
N VAL A 195 1.81 2.28 28.11
CA VAL A 195 2.15 3.42 27.24
C VAL A 195 2.98 4.43 28.02
N HIS A 196 4.10 4.86 27.46
CA HIS A 196 5.02 5.81 28.08
C HIS A 196 5.10 7.18 27.38
N CYS A 197 4.44 7.31 26.21
CA CYS A 197 4.29 8.59 25.52
C CYS A 197 2.98 9.29 25.89
N PRO A 198 2.83 10.59 25.59
CA PRO A 198 1.55 11.28 25.71
C PRO A 198 0.42 10.58 24.95
N VAL A 199 -0.76 10.52 25.56
CA VAL A 199 -1.95 9.90 24.97
C VAL A 199 -3.05 10.96 24.82
N LEU A 200 -3.60 11.04 23.60
CA LEU A 200 -4.80 11.80 23.30
C LEU A 200 -5.97 10.84 23.07
N VAL A 201 -6.95 10.86 23.97
CA VAL A 201 -8.14 10.02 23.84
C VAL A 201 -9.19 10.76 23.01
N ILE A 202 -9.67 10.13 21.95
CA ILE A 202 -10.72 10.66 21.07
C ILE A 202 -11.96 9.76 21.19
N ASP A 203 -13.05 10.37 21.64
CA ASP A 203 -14.37 9.73 21.63
C ASP A 203 -14.88 9.66 20.18
N ALA A 204 -14.98 8.45 19.66
CA ALA A 204 -15.46 8.18 18.31
C ALA A 204 -16.95 7.82 18.24
N ASP A 205 -17.67 7.77 19.38
CA ASP A 205 -19.09 7.42 19.41
C ASP A 205 -20.01 8.58 19.02
N ARG A 206 -19.51 9.81 19.10
CA ARG A 206 -20.35 11.00 18.89
C ARG A 206 -20.95 11.07 17.49
N ALA A 207 -22.26 11.23 17.45
CA ALA A 207 -23.04 11.52 16.24
C ALA A 207 -22.80 12.94 15.75
N VAL A 208 -21.66 13.19 15.11
CA VAL A 208 -21.34 14.43 14.40
C VAL A 208 -21.14 14.05 12.93
N GLU A 209 -21.49 15.00 12.03
CA GLU A 209 -21.22 14.79 10.61
C GLU A 209 -19.75 14.44 10.40
N LYS A 210 -19.48 13.45 9.56
CA LYS A 210 -18.18 12.79 9.40
C LYS A 210 -17.03 13.80 9.09
N MET A 211 -17.27 14.74 8.20
CA MET A 211 -16.23 15.72 7.82
C MET A 211 -15.95 16.73 8.94
N GLU A 212 -16.97 17.10 9.68
CA GLU A 212 -16.81 17.96 10.84
C GLU A 212 -16.04 17.26 11.96
N TRP A 213 -16.34 15.98 12.23
CA TRP A 213 -15.58 15.17 13.18
C TRP A 213 -14.12 15.06 12.78
N LEU A 214 -13.84 14.76 11.51
CA LEU A 214 -12.46 14.66 11.00
C LEU A 214 -11.71 15.98 11.16
N ARG A 215 -12.32 17.10 10.78
CA ARG A 215 -11.73 18.44 10.92
C ARG A 215 -11.40 18.77 12.38
N ARG A 216 -12.35 18.54 13.29
CA ARG A 216 -12.15 18.77 14.73
C ARG A 216 -11.02 17.90 15.27
N THR A 217 -11.04 16.61 14.95
CA THR A 217 -10.01 15.67 15.41
C THR A 217 -8.62 16.05 14.91
N VAL A 218 -8.46 16.40 13.63
CA VAL A 218 -7.16 16.87 13.10
C VAL A 218 -6.68 18.13 13.81
N ASN A 219 -7.56 19.10 14.11
CA ASN A 219 -7.16 20.29 14.86
C ASN A 219 -6.73 19.96 16.29
N ILE A 220 -7.45 19.09 17.00
CA ILE A 220 -7.07 18.65 18.35
C ILE A 220 -5.71 17.94 18.33
N VAL A 221 -5.47 17.06 17.36
CA VAL A 221 -4.18 16.39 17.18
C VAL A 221 -3.08 17.40 16.89
N ALA A 222 -3.33 18.37 16.01
CA ALA A 222 -2.36 19.42 15.68
C ALA A 222 -2.01 20.28 16.92
N GLU A 223 -2.99 20.62 17.74
CA GLU A 223 -2.76 21.34 18.99
C GLU A 223 -1.93 20.53 19.98
N GLN A 224 -2.21 19.25 20.09
CA GLN A 224 -1.42 18.36 20.93
C GLN A 224 0.02 18.23 20.42
N VAL A 225 0.23 18.11 19.10
CA VAL A 225 1.57 18.12 18.49
C VAL A 225 2.31 19.42 18.79
N ARG A 226 1.64 20.57 18.73
CA ARG A 226 2.25 21.87 19.08
C ARG A 226 2.68 21.94 20.54
N SER A 227 1.95 21.28 21.43
CA SER A 227 2.24 21.25 22.87
C SER A 227 3.29 20.20 23.27
N LEU A 228 3.67 19.31 22.36
CA LEU A 228 4.75 18.34 22.62
C LEU A 228 6.06 19.12 22.85
N GLU A 229 6.58 19.08 24.06
CA GLU A 229 7.98 19.38 24.28
C GLU A 229 8.76 18.29 23.53
N LEU A 230 9.32 18.66 22.40
CA LEU A 230 10.18 17.77 21.64
C LEU A 230 11.34 17.39 22.57
N ARG A 231 11.28 16.22 23.14
CA ARG A 231 12.41 15.63 23.86
C ARG A 231 13.54 15.39 22.85
N VAL A 232 14.31 16.42 22.66
CA VAL A 232 15.59 16.39 21.95
C VAL A 232 16.54 15.60 22.88
N SER A 233 16.48 14.32 22.85
CA SER A 233 17.41 13.37 23.41
C SER A 233 16.70 12.26 24.17
N SER A 234 16.53 11.14 23.53
CA SER A 234 16.60 9.86 24.24
C SER A 234 17.83 9.13 23.73
N PRO A 235 18.82 8.90 24.59
CA PRO A 235 19.94 8.03 24.24
C PRO A 235 19.42 6.61 24.26
N GLY A 236 19.26 5.99 23.12
CA GLY A 236 18.83 4.60 23.08
C GLY A 236 18.33 4.11 21.74
N ILE A 237 18.59 4.79 20.65
CA ILE A 237 18.34 4.23 19.34
C ILE A 237 19.66 3.83 18.75
N SER A 238 19.88 2.55 18.87
CA SER A 238 21.06 1.90 18.38
C SER A 238 21.05 1.76 16.88
N GLU A 239 22.16 1.81 16.43
CA GLU A 239 23.00 1.49 15.30
C GLU A 239 22.44 0.69 14.13
N TRP A 240 21.26 0.12 14.13
CA TRP A 240 20.92 -0.72 12.99
C TRP A 240 19.73 -0.32 12.13
N VAL A 241 19.28 0.92 12.28
CA VAL A 241 18.36 1.53 11.32
C VAL A 241 18.87 2.89 10.84
N THR A 242 20.08 3.19 10.97
CA THR A 242 20.72 4.10 10.04
C THR A 242 20.88 3.34 8.72
N LEU A 243 19.79 3.26 7.93
CA LEU A 243 20.05 3.48 6.51
C LEU A 243 20.82 4.80 6.51
N PRO A 244 22.09 4.81 6.11
CA PRO A 244 22.77 6.08 5.99
C PRO A 244 21.79 6.94 5.20
N GLN A 245 21.55 8.17 5.66
CA GLN A 245 21.07 9.21 4.74
C GLN A 245 22.23 9.31 3.75
N THR A 246 22.28 8.33 2.88
CA THR A 246 23.25 8.32 1.85
C THR A 246 22.91 9.56 1.08
N GLU A 247 23.90 10.29 0.70
CA GLU A 247 23.83 11.32 -0.35
C GLU A 247 22.89 10.88 -1.48
N ALA A 248 22.73 9.57 -1.72
CA ALA A 248 21.77 8.95 -2.59
C ALA A 248 20.29 9.14 -2.18
N THR A 249 19.94 9.04 -0.89
CA THR A 249 18.52 9.27 -0.44
C THR A 249 18.15 10.74 -0.53
N LEU A 250 19.05 11.64 -0.13
CA LEU A 250 18.84 13.08 -0.26
C LEU A 250 18.75 13.50 -1.73
N ARG A 251 19.59 12.93 -2.59
CA ARG A 251 19.49 13.13 -4.05
C ARG A 251 18.19 12.58 -4.61
N ALA A 252 17.69 11.44 -4.14
CA ALA A 252 16.42 10.88 -4.61
C ALA A 252 15.24 11.81 -4.29
N ILE A 253 15.18 12.39 -3.08
CA ILE A 253 14.14 13.35 -2.68
C ILE A 253 14.22 14.63 -3.52
N ASP A 254 15.42 15.18 -3.73
CA ASP A 254 15.58 16.37 -4.58
C ASP A 254 15.19 16.08 -6.04
N VAL A 255 15.54 14.90 -6.56
CA VAL A 255 15.15 14.47 -7.90
C VAL A 255 13.63 14.31 -8.01
N GLU A 256 12.96 13.72 -7.01
CA GLU A 256 11.51 13.57 -6.98
C GLU A 256 10.80 14.93 -7.04
N ARG A 257 11.21 15.89 -6.20
CA ARG A 257 10.68 17.26 -6.20
C ARG A 257 10.91 17.96 -7.55
N ARG A 258 12.11 17.90 -8.09
CA ARG A 258 12.45 18.50 -9.39
C ARG A 258 11.70 17.85 -10.54
N LEU A 259 11.45 16.55 -10.45
CA LEU A 259 10.65 15.83 -11.44
C LEU A 259 9.18 16.20 -11.35
N GLU A 260 8.62 16.38 -10.15
CA GLU A 260 7.26 16.88 -9.94
C GLU A 260 7.09 18.27 -10.57
N GLU A 261 8.00 19.21 -10.26
CA GLU A 261 8.00 20.57 -10.83
C GLU A 261 8.09 20.53 -12.37
N TYR A 262 9.02 19.74 -12.90
CA TYR A 262 9.19 19.58 -14.36
C TYR A 262 7.94 19.01 -15.04
N LEU A 263 7.31 17.99 -14.45
CA LEU A 263 6.12 17.35 -15.00
C LEU A 263 4.87 18.21 -14.90
N ALA A 264 4.83 19.16 -13.96
CA ALA A 264 3.77 20.16 -13.87
C ALA A 264 3.89 21.21 -14.99
N GLU A 265 5.11 21.66 -15.29
CA GLU A 265 5.39 22.64 -16.34
C GLU A 265 5.40 22.04 -17.75
N HIS A 266 5.82 20.79 -17.88
CA HIS A 266 6.01 20.07 -19.14
C HIS A 266 5.21 18.77 -19.14
N PRO A 267 3.90 18.80 -19.45
CA PRO A 267 3.05 17.62 -19.46
C PRO A 267 3.62 16.44 -20.27
N LYS A 268 3.73 15.28 -19.65
CA LYS A 268 4.29 14.05 -20.21
C LYS A 268 3.36 12.87 -20.05
N LEU A 269 3.41 11.95 -21.00
CA LEU A 269 2.81 10.63 -20.91
C LEU A 269 3.88 9.58 -20.62
N ILE A 270 3.88 9.07 -19.39
CA ILE A 270 4.77 7.99 -18.95
C ILE A 270 4.00 6.67 -19.03
N THR A 271 4.62 5.65 -19.57
CA THR A 271 4.02 4.32 -19.67
C THR A 271 4.87 3.30 -18.91
N ILE A 272 4.24 2.44 -18.13
CA ILE A 272 4.90 1.34 -17.43
C ILE A 272 4.60 0.04 -18.16
N ALA A 273 5.63 -0.59 -18.68
CA ALA A 273 5.59 -1.86 -19.40
C ALA A 273 6.19 -2.99 -18.54
N GLY A 274 5.88 -4.23 -18.88
CA GLY A 274 6.46 -5.41 -18.20
C GLY A 274 5.47 -6.54 -18.00
N ASN A 275 5.98 -7.72 -17.67
CA ASN A 275 5.19 -8.95 -17.53
C ASN A 275 4.08 -8.85 -16.48
N VAL A 276 3.11 -9.76 -16.55
CA VAL A 276 2.06 -9.89 -15.52
C VAL A 276 2.69 -10.17 -14.17
N GLY A 277 2.16 -9.61 -13.09
CA GLY A 277 2.67 -9.82 -11.73
C GLY A 277 3.89 -8.98 -11.32
N LEU A 278 4.52 -8.19 -12.21
CA LEU A 278 5.72 -7.40 -11.87
C LEU A 278 5.47 -6.07 -11.14
N GLY A 279 4.22 -5.74 -10.81
CA GLY A 279 3.92 -4.56 -9.99
C GLY A 279 3.74 -3.25 -10.77
N LYS A 280 3.42 -3.30 -12.06
CA LYS A 280 3.17 -2.11 -12.90
C LYS A 280 2.13 -1.15 -12.30
N SER A 281 0.97 -1.68 -11.94
CA SER A 281 -0.12 -0.88 -11.36
C SER A 281 0.28 -0.27 -10.01
N THR A 282 1.09 -0.98 -9.22
CA THR A 282 1.65 -0.48 -7.97
C THR A 282 2.61 0.69 -8.22
N LEU A 283 3.52 0.54 -9.19
CA LEU A 283 4.44 1.62 -9.56
C LEU A 283 3.68 2.82 -10.13
N ALA A 284 2.66 2.58 -10.99
CA ALA A 284 1.81 3.65 -11.50
C ALA A 284 1.11 4.42 -10.37
N ALA A 285 0.59 3.71 -9.37
CA ALA A 285 -0.05 4.32 -8.20
C ALA A 285 0.93 5.13 -7.34
N ILE A 286 2.15 4.64 -7.15
CA ILE A 286 3.21 5.35 -6.42
C ILE A 286 3.59 6.62 -7.19
N MET A 287 3.93 6.50 -8.48
CA MET A 287 4.30 7.66 -9.32
C MET A 287 3.17 8.70 -9.38
N GLY A 288 1.92 8.25 -9.53
CA GLY A 288 0.77 9.15 -9.56
C GLY A 288 0.65 10.00 -8.29
N ARG A 289 0.91 9.40 -7.13
CA ARG A 289 0.87 10.08 -5.83
C ARG A 289 2.10 10.95 -5.58
N SER A 290 3.29 10.37 -5.72
CA SER A 290 4.55 11.08 -5.44
C SER A 290 4.78 12.26 -6.37
N LEU A 291 4.51 12.10 -7.65
CA LEU A 291 4.73 13.13 -8.66
C LEU A 291 3.50 13.99 -8.95
N LYS A 292 2.38 13.76 -8.23
CA LYS A 292 1.08 14.45 -8.41
C LYS A 292 0.57 14.47 -9.85
N ILE A 293 0.77 13.35 -10.56
CA ILE A 293 0.34 13.17 -11.95
C ILE A 293 -0.87 12.22 -12.03
N ASN A 294 -1.64 12.35 -13.11
CA ASN A 294 -2.82 11.51 -13.31
C ASN A 294 -2.44 10.06 -13.62
N THR A 295 -3.23 9.09 -13.15
CA THR A 295 -2.99 7.67 -13.38
C THR A 295 -4.08 7.06 -14.23
N LEU A 296 -3.69 6.34 -15.29
CA LEU A 296 -4.58 5.57 -16.15
C LEU A 296 -4.33 4.08 -15.93
N TYR A 297 -5.23 3.45 -15.20
CA TYR A 297 -5.14 2.02 -14.87
C TYR A 297 -5.77 1.15 -15.96
N GLU A 298 -5.20 -0.05 -16.13
CA GLU A 298 -5.93 -1.18 -16.68
C GLU A 298 -6.87 -1.69 -15.57
N LYS A 299 -8.17 -1.79 -15.87
CA LYS A 299 -9.17 -2.28 -14.92
C LYS A 299 -9.70 -3.62 -15.44
N PRO A 300 -9.05 -4.73 -15.14
CA PRO A 300 -9.44 -6.05 -15.65
C PRO A 300 -10.89 -6.40 -15.30
N GLU A 301 -11.35 -5.96 -14.13
CA GLU A 301 -12.68 -6.23 -13.60
C GLU A 301 -13.81 -5.58 -14.45
N GLU A 302 -13.49 -4.46 -15.12
CA GLU A 302 -14.42 -3.73 -16.00
C GLU A 302 -14.37 -4.25 -17.46
N ASN A 303 -13.46 -5.18 -17.78
CA ASN A 303 -13.32 -5.71 -19.14
C ASN A 303 -14.38 -6.79 -19.44
N PRO A 304 -15.34 -6.54 -20.35
CA PRO A 304 -16.45 -7.46 -20.60
C PRO A 304 -16.03 -8.78 -21.30
N LEU A 305 -14.83 -8.82 -21.85
CA LEU A 305 -14.32 -9.97 -22.60
C LEU A 305 -13.32 -10.83 -21.80
N LEU A 306 -12.75 -10.31 -20.72
CA LEU A 306 -11.72 -11.02 -19.98
C LEU A 306 -12.25 -12.32 -19.37
N GLY A 307 -13.39 -12.30 -18.72
CA GLY A 307 -14.01 -13.52 -18.16
C GLY A 307 -14.35 -14.55 -19.23
N LYS A 308 -14.83 -14.11 -20.41
CA LYS A 308 -15.11 -14.98 -21.55
C LYS A 308 -13.82 -15.63 -22.09
N PHE A 309 -12.77 -14.84 -22.24
CA PHE A 309 -11.45 -15.34 -22.67
C PHE A 309 -10.87 -16.36 -21.70
N LEU A 310 -10.97 -16.12 -20.40
CA LEU A 310 -10.47 -17.10 -19.40
C LEU A 310 -11.24 -18.42 -19.45
N GLY A 311 -12.53 -18.40 -19.79
CA GLY A 311 -13.35 -19.60 -19.98
C GLY A 311 -13.08 -20.34 -21.30
N ASP A 312 -12.82 -19.60 -22.38
CA ASP A 312 -12.51 -20.14 -23.71
C ASP A 312 -11.50 -19.23 -24.44
N LYS A 313 -10.23 -19.49 -24.19
CA LYS A 313 -9.12 -18.66 -24.72
C LYS A 313 -9.11 -18.65 -26.26
N LYS A 314 -9.42 -19.79 -26.91
CA LYS A 314 -9.35 -19.89 -28.37
C LYS A 314 -10.41 -19.04 -29.06
N THR A 315 -11.63 -19.08 -28.60
CA THR A 315 -12.75 -18.34 -29.22
C THR A 315 -12.63 -16.83 -28.98
N TRP A 316 -12.16 -16.40 -27.80
CA TRP A 316 -12.22 -14.99 -27.39
C TRP A 316 -10.89 -14.24 -27.46
N CYS A 317 -9.80 -14.88 -27.91
CA CYS A 317 -8.48 -14.28 -27.95
C CYS A 317 -8.44 -13.04 -28.86
N TYR A 318 -8.91 -13.18 -30.10
CA TYR A 318 -8.89 -12.10 -31.10
C TYR A 318 -9.69 -10.87 -30.61
N ASP A 319 -10.93 -11.08 -30.19
CA ASP A 319 -11.81 -10.02 -29.74
C ASP A 319 -11.25 -9.30 -28.50
N LEU A 320 -10.65 -10.05 -27.57
CA LEU A 320 -10.00 -9.47 -26.40
C LEU A 320 -8.81 -8.59 -26.78
N GLN A 321 -7.94 -9.06 -27.70
CA GLN A 321 -6.78 -8.27 -28.15
C GLN A 321 -7.23 -7.00 -28.90
N LEU A 322 -8.27 -7.09 -29.71
CA LEU A 322 -8.85 -5.94 -30.38
C LEU A 322 -9.46 -4.94 -29.38
N HIS A 323 -10.09 -5.42 -28.33
CA HIS A 323 -10.62 -4.58 -27.26
C HIS A 323 -9.49 -3.84 -26.51
N PHE A 324 -8.41 -4.53 -26.15
CA PHE A 324 -7.26 -3.91 -25.51
C PHE A 324 -6.62 -2.86 -26.42
N LEU A 325 -6.43 -3.13 -27.67
CA LEU A 325 -5.90 -2.16 -28.63
C LEU A 325 -6.72 -0.85 -28.63
N LYS A 326 -8.05 -0.95 -28.70
CA LYS A 326 -8.96 0.21 -28.70
C LYS A 326 -8.88 0.98 -27.36
N MET A 327 -8.92 0.27 -26.24
CA MET A 327 -8.83 0.86 -24.91
C MET A 327 -7.52 1.61 -24.71
N ARG A 328 -6.38 1.00 -25.07
CA ARG A 328 -5.06 1.65 -24.92
C ARG A 328 -4.86 2.82 -25.86
N ALA A 329 -5.45 2.76 -27.06
CA ALA A 329 -5.50 3.89 -27.98
C ALA A 329 -6.24 5.07 -27.35
N GLN A 330 -7.39 4.82 -26.73
CA GLN A 330 -8.15 5.84 -26.01
C GLN A 330 -7.37 6.43 -24.84
N GLN A 331 -6.75 5.59 -24.00
CA GLN A 331 -5.90 6.04 -22.91
C GLN A 331 -4.73 6.90 -23.40
N ARG A 332 -4.11 6.54 -24.52
CA ARG A 332 -3.01 7.31 -25.11
C ARG A 332 -3.47 8.68 -25.63
N ARG A 333 -4.68 8.76 -26.20
CA ARG A 333 -5.30 10.05 -26.56
C ARG A 333 -5.53 10.92 -25.33
N LEU A 334 -6.15 10.37 -24.30
CA LEU A 334 -6.42 11.10 -23.03
C LEU A 334 -5.13 11.62 -22.40
N GLY A 335 -4.11 10.79 -22.35
CA GLY A 335 -2.81 11.16 -21.74
C GLY A 335 -2.05 12.25 -22.51
N LYS A 336 -2.40 12.53 -23.76
CA LYS A 336 -1.77 13.57 -24.58
C LYS A 336 -2.66 14.80 -24.83
N SER A 337 -3.97 14.67 -24.70
CA SER A 337 -4.93 15.78 -24.85
C SER A 337 -5.38 16.37 -23.53
N GLY A 338 -5.15 15.69 -22.42
CA GLY A 338 -5.52 16.13 -21.09
C GLY A 338 -4.60 17.24 -20.54
N SER A 339 -5.09 17.94 -19.52
CA SER A 339 -4.28 18.90 -18.77
C SER A 339 -3.38 18.15 -17.76
N GLY A 340 -2.07 18.33 -17.88
CA GLY A 340 -1.09 17.76 -16.97
C GLY A 340 -0.45 16.46 -17.44
N SER A 341 0.43 15.92 -16.61
CA SER A 341 1.14 14.68 -16.89
C SER A 341 0.34 13.45 -16.49
N TYR A 342 0.61 12.34 -17.18
CA TYR A 342 -0.07 11.07 -16.96
C TYR A 342 0.93 9.92 -16.84
N VAL A 343 0.66 8.99 -15.95
CA VAL A 343 1.27 7.66 -15.92
C VAL A 343 0.22 6.62 -16.26
N LYS A 344 0.53 5.70 -17.15
CA LYS A 344 -0.38 4.62 -17.54
C LYS A 344 0.23 3.24 -17.32
N ASP A 345 -0.63 2.32 -16.90
CA ASP A 345 -0.30 0.91 -16.78
C ASP A 345 -0.43 0.24 -18.15
N ARG A 346 0.65 -0.34 -18.62
CA ARG A 346 0.82 -1.08 -19.87
C ARG A 346 0.83 -0.22 -21.16
N SER A 347 1.69 -0.58 -22.08
CA SER A 347 1.89 0.12 -23.33
C SER A 347 1.04 -0.45 -24.47
N LEU A 348 0.78 0.36 -25.50
CA LEU A 348 0.14 -0.10 -26.73
C LEU A 348 1.00 -1.11 -27.52
N PRO A 349 2.33 -0.93 -27.66
CA PRO A 349 3.18 -1.92 -28.33
C PRO A 349 3.22 -3.29 -27.65
N GLU A 350 3.03 -3.39 -26.32
CA GLU A 350 3.00 -4.69 -25.64
C GLU A 350 1.92 -5.62 -26.17
N ASP A 351 0.75 -5.07 -26.56
CA ASP A 351 -0.36 -5.88 -27.03
C ASP A 351 0.03 -6.68 -28.29
N LEU A 352 0.69 -6.04 -29.25
CA LEU A 352 1.14 -6.72 -30.47
C LEU A 352 2.45 -7.48 -30.24
N LEU A 353 3.50 -6.81 -29.74
CA LEU A 353 4.85 -7.35 -29.71
C LEU A 353 5.05 -8.47 -28.67
N VAL A 354 4.20 -8.53 -27.67
CA VAL A 354 4.30 -9.52 -26.60
C VAL A 354 3.09 -10.45 -26.61
N PHE A 355 1.89 -9.92 -26.38
CA PHE A 355 0.70 -10.76 -26.15
C PHE A 355 0.19 -11.41 -27.44
N CYS A 356 -0.02 -10.65 -28.51
CA CYS A 356 -0.50 -11.25 -29.76
C CYS A 356 0.49 -12.26 -30.33
N ASN A 357 1.80 -11.96 -30.30
CA ASN A 357 2.83 -12.92 -30.75
C ASN A 357 2.86 -14.19 -29.87
N GLN A 358 2.71 -14.06 -28.55
CA GLN A 358 2.65 -15.24 -27.67
C GLN A 358 1.38 -16.05 -27.93
N PHE A 359 0.23 -15.42 -28.04
CA PHE A 359 -1.04 -16.11 -28.29
C PHE A 359 -1.08 -16.77 -29.68
N HIS A 360 -0.43 -16.17 -30.68
CA HIS A 360 -0.22 -16.81 -31.96
C HIS A 360 0.70 -18.04 -31.85
N ALA A 361 1.80 -17.94 -31.14
CA ALA A 361 2.70 -19.07 -30.89
C ALA A 361 2.02 -20.21 -30.12
N ASP A 362 1.05 -19.89 -29.25
CA ASP A 362 0.22 -20.85 -28.52
C ASP A 362 -0.96 -21.40 -29.37
N GLY A 363 -1.10 -20.96 -30.62
CA GLY A 363 -2.17 -21.38 -31.54
C GLY A 363 -3.55 -20.81 -31.19
N LEU A 364 -3.62 -19.77 -30.36
CA LEU A 364 -4.85 -19.07 -30.00
C LEU A 364 -5.28 -18.02 -31.03
N LEU A 365 -4.35 -17.50 -31.83
CA LEU A 365 -4.59 -16.63 -32.98
C LEU A 365 -4.14 -17.33 -34.25
N THR A 366 -4.85 -17.12 -35.34
CA THR A 366 -4.45 -17.51 -36.69
C THR A 366 -3.51 -16.46 -37.30
N ASP A 367 -2.82 -16.81 -38.42
CA ASP A 367 -1.99 -15.89 -39.18
C ASP A 367 -2.79 -14.65 -39.64
N ASP A 368 -3.99 -14.86 -40.18
CA ASP A 368 -4.87 -13.79 -40.65
C ASP A 368 -5.32 -12.86 -39.51
N GLU A 369 -5.62 -13.39 -38.35
CA GLU A 369 -5.99 -12.62 -37.17
C GLU A 369 -4.82 -11.80 -36.61
N LEU A 370 -3.60 -12.38 -36.57
CA LEU A 370 -2.40 -11.67 -36.17
C LEU A 370 -2.07 -10.54 -37.14
N ASP A 371 -2.13 -10.79 -38.43
CA ASP A 371 -1.89 -9.77 -39.49
C ASP A 371 -2.91 -8.64 -39.43
N ASN A 372 -4.19 -8.98 -39.17
CA ASN A 372 -5.25 -7.98 -38.99
C ASN A 372 -4.97 -7.10 -37.77
N LEU A 373 -4.66 -7.69 -36.60
CA LEU A 373 -4.29 -6.96 -35.39
C LEU A 373 -3.04 -6.09 -35.62
N GLY A 374 -2.05 -6.59 -36.35
CA GLY A 374 -0.85 -5.85 -36.74
C GLY A 374 -1.18 -4.63 -37.60
N THR A 375 -2.06 -4.78 -38.58
CA THR A 375 -2.51 -3.68 -39.46
C THR A 375 -3.27 -2.62 -38.68
N GLN A 376 -4.18 -3.03 -37.79
CA GLN A 376 -4.92 -2.10 -36.94
C GLN A 376 -4.00 -1.38 -35.94
N PHE A 377 -3.06 -2.10 -35.33
CA PHE A 377 -2.05 -1.52 -34.46
C PHE A 377 -1.24 -0.45 -35.20
N GLN A 378 -0.70 -0.75 -36.39
CA GLN A 378 0.09 0.21 -37.15
C GLN A 378 -0.72 1.45 -37.51
N THR A 379 -1.98 1.29 -37.91
CA THR A 379 -2.88 2.38 -38.23
C THR A 379 -3.09 3.30 -37.03
N VAL A 380 -3.40 2.71 -35.86
CA VAL A 380 -3.61 3.45 -34.63
C VAL A 380 -2.30 4.09 -34.15
N ASN A 381 -1.18 3.36 -34.21
CA ASN A 381 0.10 3.84 -33.72
C ASN A 381 0.65 5.02 -34.51
N ARG A 382 0.40 5.08 -35.82
CA ARG A 382 0.76 6.22 -36.68
C ARG A 382 -0.05 7.48 -36.39
N GLN A 383 -1.28 7.33 -35.94
CA GLN A 383 -2.21 8.44 -35.67
C GLN A 383 -2.08 9.04 -34.27
N LEU A 384 -1.42 8.34 -33.37
CA LEU A 384 -1.31 8.74 -31.99
C LEU A 384 0.13 9.10 -31.60
N PRO A 385 0.31 10.21 -30.86
CA PRO A 385 1.64 10.56 -30.36
C PRO A 385 2.17 9.47 -29.44
N SER A 386 3.48 9.21 -29.47
CA SER A 386 4.14 8.21 -28.61
C SER A 386 4.11 8.62 -27.13
N SER A 387 4.29 7.66 -26.23
CA SER A 387 4.65 7.96 -24.85
C SER A 387 6.00 8.69 -24.83
N ASP A 388 6.13 9.65 -23.92
CA ASP A 388 7.39 10.40 -23.75
C ASP A 388 8.45 9.55 -23.07
N LEU A 389 8.02 8.60 -22.22
CA LEU A 389 8.89 7.66 -21.52
C LEU A 389 8.18 6.32 -21.38
N ILE A 390 8.91 5.24 -21.61
CA ILE A 390 8.47 3.88 -21.29
C ILE A 390 9.40 3.30 -20.23
N ILE A 391 8.85 2.93 -19.09
CA ILE A 391 9.56 2.25 -18.00
C ILE A 391 9.28 0.77 -18.12
N LEU A 392 10.29 -0.02 -18.47
CA LEU A 392 10.16 -1.47 -18.59
C LEU A 392 10.55 -2.15 -17.27
N LEU A 393 9.57 -2.76 -16.60
CA LEU A 393 9.82 -3.59 -15.42
C LEU A 393 10.26 -4.98 -15.85
N GLN A 394 11.44 -5.36 -15.40
CA GLN A 394 12.01 -6.69 -15.61
C GLN A 394 12.07 -7.47 -14.28
N GLY A 395 11.79 -8.76 -14.35
CA GLY A 395 11.85 -9.66 -13.22
C GLY A 395 11.80 -11.11 -13.65
N SER A 396 12.14 -12.03 -12.74
CA SER A 396 12.06 -13.45 -13.06
C SER A 396 10.59 -13.92 -13.17
N PRO A 397 10.30 -14.91 -14.01
CA PRO A 397 8.96 -15.52 -14.05
C PRO A 397 8.50 -16.05 -12.70
N SER A 398 9.42 -16.57 -11.89
CA SER A 398 9.13 -17.06 -10.54
C SER A 398 8.63 -15.94 -9.62
N LEU A 399 9.30 -14.76 -9.63
CA LEU A 399 8.87 -13.60 -8.86
C LEU A 399 7.50 -13.10 -9.33
N ALA A 400 7.28 -13.07 -10.64
CA ALA A 400 6.00 -12.65 -11.21
C ALA A 400 4.87 -13.60 -10.79
N TRP A 401 5.11 -14.90 -10.84
CA TRP A 401 4.17 -15.95 -10.44
C TRP A 401 3.85 -15.89 -8.95
N GLU A 402 4.86 -15.79 -8.10
CA GLU A 402 4.67 -15.60 -6.65
C GLU A 402 3.76 -14.41 -6.34
N ARG A 403 3.99 -13.27 -6.98
CA ARG A 403 3.18 -12.07 -6.79
C ARG A 403 1.74 -12.22 -7.31
N ILE A 404 1.51 -12.99 -8.38
CA ILE A 404 0.16 -13.32 -8.86
C ILE A 404 -0.57 -14.16 -7.81
N GLN A 405 0.08 -15.18 -7.26
CA GLN A 405 -0.48 -16.01 -6.20
C GLN A 405 -0.79 -15.21 -4.93
N GLN A 406 0.14 -14.36 -4.50
CA GLN A 406 -0.04 -13.49 -3.32
C GLN A 406 -1.16 -12.46 -3.51
N ARG A 407 -1.37 -11.96 -4.73
CA ARG A 407 -2.44 -11.00 -5.04
C ARG A 407 -3.83 -11.62 -4.94
N GLY A 408 -3.97 -12.91 -5.18
CA GLY A 408 -5.18 -13.70 -4.93
C GLY A 408 -6.42 -13.28 -5.73
N ARG A 409 -6.27 -12.69 -6.93
CA ARG A 409 -7.44 -12.40 -7.77
C ARG A 409 -8.06 -13.69 -8.27
N GLU A 410 -9.31 -13.94 -7.91
CA GLU A 410 -10.05 -15.17 -8.19
C GLU A 410 -9.99 -15.55 -9.68
N MET A 411 -10.26 -14.60 -10.59
CA MET A 411 -10.18 -14.81 -12.03
C MET A 411 -8.77 -15.11 -12.56
N GLU A 412 -7.72 -14.82 -11.82
CA GLU A 412 -6.33 -15.15 -12.20
C GLU A 412 -5.91 -16.52 -11.67
N LEU A 413 -6.55 -17.01 -10.60
CA LEU A 413 -6.27 -18.30 -9.96
C LEU A 413 -7.13 -19.44 -10.54
N GLU A 414 -8.42 -19.19 -10.77
CA GLU A 414 -9.37 -20.19 -11.29
C GLU A 414 -9.41 -20.21 -12.83
N GLY A 415 -8.38 -20.81 -13.45
CA GLY A 415 -8.27 -20.91 -14.90
C GLY A 415 -7.61 -19.73 -15.59
N GLY A 416 -7.05 -18.77 -14.83
CA GLY A 416 -6.35 -17.60 -15.33
C GLY A 416 -4.96 -17.90 -15.89
N TRP A 417 -3.93 -17.32 -15.28
CA TRP A 417 -2.55 -17.50 -15.70
C TRP A 417 -1.95 -18.81 -15.18
N GLN A 418 -1.13 -19.46 -16.02
CA GLN A 418 -0.25 -20.54 -15.62
C GLN A 418 1.21 -20.07 -15.59
N PHE A 419 2.05 -20.73 -14.78
CA PHE A 419 3.48 -20.40 -14.71
C PHE A 419 4.17 -20.48 -16.08
N SER A 420 3.81 -21.48 -16.91
CA SER A 420 4.33 -21.63 -18.27
C SER A 420 4.01 -20.43 -19.15
N GLU A 421 2.82 -19.87 -19.05
CA GLU A 421 2.40 -18.69 -19.83
C GLU A 421 3.20 -17.45 -19.40
N ILE A 422 3.38 -17.24 -18.09
CA ILE A 422 4.22 -16.16 -17.57
C ILE A 422 5.67 -16.29 -18.03
N ASN A 423 6.21 -17.49 -18.04
CA ASN A 423 7.56 -17.77 -18.53
C ASN A 423 7.70 -17.54 -20.05
N ASN A 424 6.69 -17.90 -20.82
CA ASN A 424 6.66 -17.67 -22.26
C ASN A 424 6.60 -16.16 -22.59
N LEU A 425 5.71 -15.42 -21.95
CA LEU A 425 5.65 -13.96 -22.08
C LEU A 425 6.98 -13.29 -21.74
N ASN A 426 7.70 -13.79 -20.72
CA ASN A 426 8.98 -13.24 -20.32
C ASN A 426 10.07 -13.31 -21.44
N ARG A 427 9.96 -14.27 -22.34
CA ARG A 427 10.86 -14.36 -23.50
C ARG A 427 10.65 -13.20 -24.47
N TRP A 428 9.41 -12.81 -24.72
CA TRP A 428 9.08 -11.67 -25.58
C TRP A 428 9.51 -10.36 -24.96
N TYR A 429 9.39 -10.20 -23.64
CA TYR A 429 9.86 -9.00 -22.94
C TYR A 429 11.37 -8.81 -22.99
N LYS A 430 12.18 -9.86 -23.14
CA LYS A 430 13.63 -9.74 -23.34
C LYS A 430 14.00 -9.00 -24.63
N GLY A 431 13.20 -9.16 -25.67
CA GLY A 431 13.37 -8.46 -26.95
C GLY A 431 12.62 -7.13 -27.05
N TYR A 432 11.67 -6.88 -26.16
CA TYR A 432 10.76 -5.75 -26.23
C TYR A 432 11.48 -4.40 -26.18
N GLY A 433 12.43 -4.21 -25.26
CA GLY A 433 13.15 -2.96 -25.09
C GLY A 433 14.03 -2.55 -26.29
N ALA A 434 14.37 -3.49 -27.16
CA ALA A 434 15.14 -3.21 -28.39
C ALA A 434 14.25 -2.79 -29.57
N ASN A 435 12.91 -3.00 -29.47
CA ASN A 435 11.94 -2.81 -30.54
C ASN A 435 10.94 -1.66 -30.28
N VAL A 436 11.10 -0.96 -29.18
CA VAL A 436 10.30 0.18 -28.73
C VAL A 436 11.20 1.38 -28.43
#